data_083e422f62f0aa6b0e4f8cd326a29a2d
#
_entry.id   083e422f62f0aa6b0e4f8cd326a29a2d
#
_cell.length_a   1.000
_cell.length_b   1.000
_cell.length_c   1.000
_cell.angle_alpha   90.00
_cell.angle_beta   90.00
_cell.angle_gamma   90.00
#
_symmetry.space_group_name_H-M   'P 1'
#
loop_
_entity.id
_entity.type
_entity.pdbx_description
1 polymer ?
#
loop_
_entity_poly.entity_id
_entity_poly.type
_entity_poly.pdbx_seq_one_letter_code
_entity_poly.pdbx_strand_id
1 'polypeptide(L)'
;MQKAAGDDFTGVGVLICDAPDTLPILPLRPKSTVEGAKDLVVSLATISVPDSEYHDGFHVVSSDWRLIRVSQYFSPPIVPNVTIDRTKLFGGRYIAALFGSAIHGVQLVGIASRGFGIAVFKDGSEQLFEAAL
;
A
#
# COMPACT_ATOMS: atom_id res chain seq x y z
N MET A 1 -10.89 -6.54 2.08
CA MET A 1 -11.03 -5.06 2.04
C MET A 1 -12.07 -4.60 1.03
N GLN A 2 -11.98 -5.03 -0.21
CA GLN A 2 -12.94 -4.60 -1.24
C GLN A 2 -14.38 -4.95 -0.88
N LYS A 3 -14.63 -6.15 -0.36
CA LYS A 3 -15.96 -6.55 0.08
C LYS A 3 -16.48 -5.72 1.25
N ALA A 4 -15.60 -5.35 2.18
CA ALA A 4 -15.98 -4.55 3.35
C ALA A 4 -16.28 -3.09 2.97
N ALA A 5 -15.58 -2.53 1.99
CA ALA A 5 -15.81 -1.17 1.49
C ALA A 5 -16.96 -1.10 0.47
N GLY A 6 -17.35 -2.25 -0.11
CA GLY A 6 -18.40 -2.31 -1.12
C GLY A 6 -18.03 -1.62 -2.42
N ASP A 7 -19.03 -1.02 -3.07
CA ASP A 7 -18.84 -0.38 -4.38
C ASP A 7 -18.04 0.91 -4.32
N ASP A 8 -17.86 1.49 -3.12
CA ASP A 8 -17.09 2.73 -2.94
C ASP A 8 -15.59 2.50 -2.90
N PHE A 9 -15.14 1.24 -2.80
CA PHE A 9 -13.72 0.92 -2.78
C PHE A 9 -13.05 1.36 -4.07
N THR A 10 -11.99 2.16 -3.98
CA THR A 10 -11.22 2.63 -5.13
C THR A 10 -9.84 2.01 -5.21
N GLY A 11 -9.14 1.92 -4.10
CA GLY A 11 -7.81 1.34 -4.06
C GLY A 11 -7.14 1.53 -2.72
N VAL A 12 -6.11 0.74 -2.48
CA VAL A 12 -5.30 0.81 -1.27
C VAL A 12 -3.87 0.35 -1.57
N GLY A 13 -2.91 0.99 -0.90
CA GLY A 13 -1.52 0.53 -0.89
C GLY A 13 -1.07 0.37 0.56
N VAL A 14 -0.40 -0.74 0.86
CA VAL A 14 0.01 -1.09 2.22
C VAL A 14 1.45 -1.53 2.23
N LEU A 15 2.23 -0.97 3.15
CA LEU A 15 3.61 -1.36 3.44
C LEU A 15 3.63 -2.13 4.76
N ILE A 16 4.20 -3.32 4.77
CA ILE A 16 4.44 -4.07 6.01
C ILE A 16 5.86 -3.74 6.49
N CYS A 17 5.96 -2.96 7.56
CA CYS A 17 7.23 -2.49 8.09
C CYS A 17 7.08 -2.09 9.56
N ASP A 18 8.02 -2.51 10.41
CA ASP A 18 7.99 -2.20 11.84
C ASP A 18 8.68 -0.89 12.20
N ALA A 19 9.45 -0.32 11.27
CA ALA A 19 10.20 0.91 11.52
C ALA A 19 9.83 1.99 10.48
N PRO A 20 8.61 2.56 10.54
CA PRO A 20 8.14 3.50 9.53
C PRO A 20 8.99 4.76 9.42
N ASP A 21 9.64 5.17 10.50
CA ASP A 21 10.48 6.39 10.49
C ASP A 21 11.75 6.24 9.64
N THR A 22 12.09 5.00 9.24
CA THR A 22 13.22 4.74 8.35
C THR A 22 12.84 4.77 6.86
N LEU A 23 11.54 4.89 6.56
CA LEU A 23 11.04 4.83 5.19
C LEU A 23 11.02 6.22 4.54
N PRO A 24 11.16 6.28 3.20
CA PRO A 24 10.97 7.53 2.45
C PRO A 24 9.49 7.87 2.32
N ILE A 25 8.86 8.20 3.43
CA ILE A 25 7.44 8.53 3.51
C ILE A 25 7.25 9.94 4.06
N LEU A 26 6.14 10.56 3.67
CA LEU A 26 5.76 11.88 4.13
C LEU A 26 4.25 11.88 4.40
N PRO A 27 3.80 12.31 5.59
CA PRO A 27 2.36 12.37 5.85
C PRO A 27 1.63 13.31 4.90
N LEU A 28 0.55 12.82 4.31
CA LEU A 28 -0.32 13.64 3.45
C LEU A 28 -1.38 14.38 4.27
N ARG A 29 -1.60 13.96 5.52
CA ARG A 29 -2.61 14.56 6.40
C ARG A 29 -2.01 14.80 7.79
N PRO A 30 -2.49 15.80 8.54
CA PRO A 30 -1.90 16.16 9.83
C PRO A 30 -1.92 15.05 10.88
N LYS A 31 -2.96 14.21 10.87
CA LYS A 31 -3.10 13.11 11.84
C LYS A 31 -2.91 11.77 11.15
N SER A 32 -1.68 11.46 10.83
CA SER A 32 -1.34 10.24 10.07
C SER A 32 -0.85 9.08 10.93
N THR A 33 -0.60 9.31 12.22
CA THR A 33 -0.19 8.25 13.15
C THR A 33 -1.41 7.64 13.81
N VAL A 34 -1.45 6.31 13.87
CA VAL A 34 -2.57 5.55 14.42
C VAL A 34 -2.07 4.66 15.54
N GLU A 35 -2.79 4.66 16.67
CA GLU A 35 -2.53 3.77 17.79
C GLU A 35 -3.52 2.62 17.76
N GLY A 36 -3.02 1.42 17.44
CA GLY A 36 -3.69 0.17 17.70
C GLY A 36 -5.10 0.01 17.11
N ALA A 37 -5.25 0.10 15.80
CA ALA A 37 -6.52 -0.22 15.16
C ALA A 37 -6.92 -1.66 15.51
N LYS A 38 -8.16 -1.83 16.00
CA LYS A 38 -8.64 -3.11 16.53
C LYS A 38 -8.87 -4.17 15.46
N ASP A 39 -9.30 -3.75 14.26
CA ASP A 39 -9.54 -4.63 13.12
C ASP A 39 -8.91 -4.00 11.89
N LEU A 40 -7.83 -4.63 11.42
CA LEU A 40 -7.07 -4.11 10.29
C LEU A 40 -7.91 -4.03 9.01
N VAL A 41 -8.68 -5.08 8.71
CA VAL A 41 -9.48 -5.14 7.48
C VAL A 41 -10.55 -4.05 7.48
N VAL A 42 -11.27 -3.90 8.59
CA VAL A 42 -12.30 -2.85 8.71
C VAL A 42 -11.69 -1.46 8.64
N SER A 43 -10.56 -1.25 9.33
CA SER A 43 -9.88 0.05 9.34
C SER A 43 -9.41 0.44 7.94
N LEU A 44 -8.78 -0.48 7.21
CA LEU A 44 -8.33 -0.22 5.83
C LEU A 44 -9.50 0.02 4.89
N ALA A 45 -10.58 -0.76 5.02
CA ALA A 45 -11.76 -0.59 4.18
C ALA A 45 -12.41 0.78 4.41
N THR A 46 -12.48 1.22 5.67
CA THR A 46 -13.08 2.51 6.03
C THR A 46 -12.35 3.68 5.39
N ILE A 47 -11.03 3.63 5.30
CA ILE A 47 -10.23 4.73 4.74
C ILE A 47 -9.98 4.59 3.24
N SER A 48 -10.37 3.49 2.61
CA SER A 48 -10.10 3.22 1.19
C SER A 48 -11.24 3.63 0.26
N VAL A 49 -11.99 4.65 0.65
CA VAL A 49 -13.11 5.20 -0.14
C VAL A 49 -12.87 6.69 -0.39
N PRO A 50 -13.40 7.26 -1.49
CA PRO A 50 -13.13 8.68 -1.84
C PRO A 50 -13.52 9.68 -0.78
N ASP A 51 -14.55 9.39 0.02
CA ASP A 51 -15.01 10.31 1.07
C ASP A 51 -14.10 10.36 2.28
N SER A 52 -13.18 9.41 2.41
CA SER A 52 -12.20 9.44 3.50
C SER A 52 -11.07 10.40 3.19
N GLU A 53 -10.70 11.24 4.15
CA GLU A 53 -9.53 12.11 4.01
C GLU A 53 -8.22 11.32 3.94
N TYR A 54 -8.23 10.03 4.30
CA TYR A 54 -7.06 9.16 4.33
C TYR A 54 -7.02 8.15 3.18
N HIS A 55 -7.82 8.33 2.14
CA HIS A 55 -7.86 7.35 1.04
C HIS A 55 -6.60 7.39 0.15
N ASP A 56 -5.88 8.51 0.14
CA ASP A 56 -4.68 8.68 -0.68
C ASP A 56 -3.43 8.10 -0.04
N GLY A 57 -2.46 7.78 -0.87
CA GLY A 57 -1.13 7.36 -0.44
C GLY A 57 -1.07 5.90 -0.03
N PHE A 58 -0.05 5.60 0.77
CA PHE A 58 0.17 4.27 1.31
C PHE A 58 -0.05 4.27 2.83
N HIS A 59 -0.48 3.16 3.34
CA HIS A 59 -0.63 2.94 4.78
C HIS A 59 0.46 1.99 5.25
N VAL A 60 0.92 2.15 6.48
CA VAL A 60 1.95 1.28 7.05
C VAL A 60 1.34 0.39 8.11
N VAL A 61 1.60 -0.90 7.99
CA VAL A 61 1.13 -1.95 8.89
C VAL A 61 2.36 -2.62 9.51
N SER A 62 2.33 -2.86 10.81
CA SER A 62 3.39 -3.58 11.50
C SER A 62 3.33 -5.08 11.21
N SER A 63 4.40 -5.81 11.55
CA SER A 63 4.48 -7.25 11.35
C SER A 63 3.48 -8.04 12.21
N ASP A 64 2.95 -7.42 13.25
CA ASP A 64 1.87 -8.00 14.07
C ASP A 64 0.48 -7.54 13.63
N TRP A 65 0.36 -7.06 12.40
CA TRP A 65 -0.90 -6.71 11.71
C TRP A 65 -1.65 -5.54 12.36
N ARG A 66 -0.92 -4.53 12.80
CA ARG A 66 -1.51 -3.29 13.30
C ARG A 66 -1.27 -2.16 12.33
N LEU A 67 -2.31 -1.37 12.07
CA LEU A 67 -2.19 -0.15 11.27
C LEU A 67 -1.48 0.91 12.14
N ILE A 68 -0.34 1.42 11.67
CA ILE A 68 0.50 2.35 12.44
C ILE A 68 0.68 3.71 11.78
N ARG A 69 0.55 3.80 10.47
CA ARG A 69 0.56 5.07 9.73
C ARG A 69 -0.48 5.00 8.63
N VAL A 70 -1.14 6.11 8.37
CA VAL A 70 -2.12 6.22 7.28
C VAL A 70 -1.75 7.36 6.35
N SER A 71 -2.15 7.26 5.10
CA SER A 71 -2.07 8.33 4.12
C SER A 71 -0.68 8.94 4.00
N GLN A 72 0.29 8.09 3.65
CA GLN A 72 1.68 8.51 3.46
C GLN A 72 1.99 8.65 1.97
N TYR A 73 2.62 9.77 1.59
CA TYR A 73 3.30 9.85 0.32
C TYR A 73 4.53 8.96 0.38
N PHE A 74 4.63 8.00 -0.53
CA PHE A 74 5.72 7.03 -0.54
C PHE A 74 6.58 7.25 -1.77
N SER A 75 7.86 7.57 -1.56
CA SER A 75 8.80 7.90 -2.62
C SER A 75 10.04 7.01 -2.54
N PRO A 76 9.92 5.72 -2.90
CA PRO A 76 11.06 4.82 -2.87
C PRO A 76 12.08 5.17 -3.95
N PRO A 77 13.38 4.88 -3.71
CA PRO A 77 14.39 5.08 -4.74
C PRO A 77 14.16 4.12 -5.91
N ILE A 78 14.44 4.61 -7.12
CA ILE A 78 14.35 3.78 -8.32
C ILE A 78 15.39 2.68 -8.24
N VAL A 79 14.97 1.44 -8.45
CA VAL A 79 15.85 0.27 -8.46
C VAL A 79 16.23 -0.04 -9.90
N PRO A 80 17.51 0.07 -10.27
CA PRO A 80 17.94 -0.28 -11.63
C PRO A 80 17.85 -1.78 -11.87
N ASN A 81 17.66 -2.17 -13.11
CA ASN A 81 17.65 -3.57 -13.57
C ASN A 81 16.48 -4.40 -13.04
N VAL A 82 15.43 -3.77 -12.53
CA VAL A 82 14.18 -4.46 -12.19
C VAL A 82 13.40 -4.71 -13.47
N THR A 83 12.92 -5.94 -13.65
CA THR A 83 12.06 -6.28 -14.78
C THR A 83 10.65 -5.75 -14.53
N ILE A 84 10.15 -4.93 -15.44
CA ILE A 84 8.80 -4.38 -15.40
C ILE A 84 8.02 -4.92 -16.60
N ASP A 85 6.89 -5.55 -16.34
CA ASP A 85 6.01 -6.03 -17.39
C ASP A 85 5.19 -4.87 -17.96
N ARG A 86 5.62 -4.35 -19.08
CA ARG A 86 4.99 -3.19 -19.74
C ARG A 86 3.65 -3.53 -20.38
N THR A 87 3.28 -4.80 -20.47
CA THR A 87 1.99 -5.20 -21.01
C THR A 87 0.85 -4.98 -20.01
N LYS A 88 1.15 -4.87 -18.72
CA LYS A 88 0.17 -4.56 -17.69
C LYS A 88 -0.08 -3.05 -17.66
N LEU A 89 -1.35 -2.68 -17.55
CA LEU A 89 -1.75 -1.28 -17.37
C LEU A 89 -1.64 -0.94 -15.88
N PHE A 90 -0.50 -0.43 -15.47
CA PHE A 90 -0.26 -0.07 -14.08
C PHE A 90 0.04 1.44 -13.95
N GLY A 91 -0.25 1.98 -12.77
CA GLY A 91 0.04 3.37 -12.44
C GLY A 91 1.21 3.53 -11.48
N GLY A 92 1.38 4.75 -10.99
CA GLY A 92 2.47 5.08 -10.07
C GLY A 92 2.47 4.27 -8.77
N ARG A 93 1.29 3.87 -8.30
CA ARG A 93 1.20 3.05 -7.08
C ARG A 93 1.85 1.68 -7.27
N TYR A 94 1.68 1.08 -8.45
CA TYR A 94 2.33 -0.20 -8.77
C TYR A 94 3.86 -0.06 -8.74
N ILE A 95 4.39 0.96 -9.41
CA ILE A 95 5.84 1.22 -9.49
C ILE A 95 6.40 1.52 -8.10
N ALA A 96 5.72 2.34 -7.32
CA ALA A 96 6.14 2.65 -5.96
C ALA A 96 6.16 1.38 -5.08
N ALA A 97 5.17 0.51 -5.23
CA ALA A 97 5.12 -0.75 -4.48
C ALA A 97 6.27 -1.68 -4.88
N LEU A 98 6.53 -1.80 -6.16
CA LEU A 98 7.61 -2.65 -6.68
C LEU A 98 8.98 -2.21 -6.13
N PHE A 99 9.32 -0.94 -6.28
CA PHE A 99 10.59 -0.40 -5.79
C PHE A 99 10.63 -0.36 -4.26
N GLY A 100 9.51 -0.03 -3.64
CA GLY A 100 9.42 0.04 -2.18
C GLY A 100 9.65 -1.30 -1.51
N SER A 101 9.27 -2.39 -2.16
CA SER A 101 9.49 -3.74 -1.63
C SER A 101 10.95 -4.13 -1.56
N ALA A 102 11.84 -3.41 -2.26
CA ALA A 102 13.28 -3.64 -2.22
C ALA A 102 13.96 -2.92 -1.06
N ILE A 103 13.28 -2.02 -0.35
CA ILE A 103 13.87 -1.26 0.76
C ILE A 103 14.12 -2.21 1.93
N HIS A 104 15.32 -2.11 2.52
CA HIS A 104 15.64 -2.86 3.73
C HIS A 104 14.66 -2.51 4.86
N GLY A 105 14.09 -3.53 5.49
CA GLY A 105 13.10 -3.35 6.55
C GLY A 105 11.65 -3.42 6.08
N VAL A 106 11.39 -3.30 4.78
CA VAL A 106 10.07 -3.53 4.22
C VAL A 106 9.90 -5.03 3.98
N GLN A 107 8.93 -5.64 4.64
CA GLN A 107 8.70 -7.08 4.53
C GLN A 107 7.88 -7.43 3.30
N LEU A 108 6.83 -6.68 3.05
CA LEU A 108 5.92 -6.84 1.91
C LEU A 108 5.33 -5.50 1.55
N VAL A 109 4.94 -5.35 0.29
CA VAL A 109 4.08 -4.26 -0.15
C VAL A 109 2.91 -4.86 -0.90
N GLY A 110 1.70 -4.47 -0.53
CA GLY A 110 0.49 -4.91 -1.21
C GLY A 110 -0.25 -3.72 -1.79
N ILE A 111 -0.80 -3.88 -2.96
CA ILE A 111 -1.72 -2.90 -3.55
C ILE A 111 -2.96 -3.62 -4.05
N ALA A 112 -4.06 -2.90 -4.00
CA ALA A 112 -5.32 -3.36 -4.57
C ALA A 112 -6.03 -2.15 -5.18
N SER A 113 -6.66 -2.36 -6.32
CA SER A 113 -7.50 -1.34 -6.92
C SER A 113 -8.62 -1.98 -7.70
N ARG A 114 -9.70 -1.24 -7.89
CA ARG A 114 -10.91 -1.73 -8.53
C ARG A 114 -10.67 -2.17 -9.96
N GLY A 115 -9.89 -1.40 -10.73
CA GLY A 115 -9.68 -1.69 -12.14
C GLY A 115 -8.51 -2.63 -12.44
N PHE A 116 -7.58 -2.73 -11.52
CA PHE A 116 -6.34 -3.47 -11.72
C PHE A 116 -6.36 -4.87 -11.08
N GLY A 117 -6.83 -4.95 -9.84
CA GLY A 117 -6.80 -6.16 -9.04
C GLY A 117 -5.89 -6.03 -7.83
N ILE A 118 -5.22 -7.13 -7.48
CA ILE A 118 -4.35 -7.21 -6.31
C ILE A 118 -2.96 -7.61 -6.77
N ALA A 119 -1.94 -6.94 -6.23
CA ALA A 119 -0.54 -7.31 -6.43
C ALA A 119 0.21 -7.26 -5.11
N VAL A 120 1.12 -8.20 -4.90
CA VAL A 120 1.96 -8.28 -3.72
C VAL A 120 3.41 -8.36 -4.17
N PHE A 121 4.27 -7.58 -3.53
CA PHE A 121 5.68 -7.43 -3.87
C PHE A 121 6.56 -7.76 -2.68
N LYS A 122 7.70 -8.37 -2.94
CA LYS A 122 8.72 -8.64 -1.94
C LYS A 122 10.09 -8.62 -2.60
N ASP A 123 11.06 -8.00 -1.93
CA ASP A 123 12.46 -7.96 -2.37
C ASP A 123 12.62 -7.44 -3.80
N GLY A 124 11.80 -6.46 -4.18
CA GLY A 124 11.89 -5.83 -5.50
C GLY A 124 11.24 -6.60 -6.63
N SER A 125 10.42 -7.60 -6.32
CA SER A 125 9.71 -8.37 -7.36
C SER A 125 8.27 -8.66 -6.99
N GLU A 126 7.44 -8.80 -8.03
CA GLU A 126 6.05 -9.18 -7.87
C GLU A 126 5.96 -10.66 -7.49
N GLN A 127 5.32 -10.97 -6.37
CA GLN A 127 5.14 -12.33 -5.88
C GLN A 127 3.78 -12.90 -6.22
N LEU A 128 2.77 -12.05 -6.30
CA LEU A 128 1.40 -12.45 -6.56
C LEU A 128 0.72 -11.36 -7.36
N PHE A 129 -0.05 -11.76 -8.35
CA PHE A 129 -0.95 -10.87 -9.08
C PHE A 129 -2.27 -11.59 -9.30
N GLU A 130 -3.38 -10.91 -8.97
CA GLU A 130 -4.71 -11.39 -9.21
C GLU A 130 -5.53 -10.28 -9.86
N ALA A 131 -5.89 -10.47 -11.12
CA ALA A 131 -6.60 -9.46 -11.88
C ALA A 131 -8.00 -9.20 -11.30
N ALA A 132 -8.48 -7.97 -11.47
CA ALA A 132 -9.85 -7.62 -11.11
C ALA A 132 -10.85 -8.41 -11.98
N LEU A 133 -11.94 -8.80 -11.36
CA LEU A 133 -13.04 -9.52 -12.05
C LEU A 133 -13.87 -8.58 -12.93
#